data_77d8b85c12b1907b4602cdbcf33ffa7b
#
_entry.id   77d8b85c12b1907b4602cdbcf33ffa7b
#
_cell.length_a   1.000
_cell.length_b   1.000
_cell.length_c   1.000
_cell.angle_alpha   90.00
_cell.angle_beta   90.00
_cell.angle_gamma   90.00
#
_symmetry.space_group_name_H-M   'P 1'
#
loop_
_entity.id
_entity.type
_entity.pdbx_description
1 polymer ?
#
loop_
_entity_poly.entity_id
_entity_poly.type
_entity_poly.pdbx_seq_one_letter_code
_entity_poly.pdbx_strand_id
1 'polypeptide(L)'
;MHFSRLIYIARRVLTFLAVLYTGLAIYAYFFTDRQIFLPHPASYRDTSDLIRLTSTSGTKISAVYLPNASARFTLLVSHGNAEDLGDLHGWLEQLRQAGFSIFAYDYQGYGASGGTPSEKHVDDDELAAYDYLTRQLHTPASQIVVYGKSVGSGPAVYLAARRPVAGLILRSPILSAFRVVTRVPLLPFDKFPNYKEMGKVHCPVLIIHGTADQLVPVWHGQKLYDLARQPKYSLWVEGADHNDLEDFATAKQIRTMQVFADSLITPATPPPVPH
;
A
#
# COMPACT_ATOMS: atom_id res chain seq x y z
N MET A 1 -56.46 -16.09 7.11
CA MET A 1 -55.46 -17.18 6.94
C MET A 1 -54.28 -16.84 6.01
N HIS A 2 -54.46 -16.19 4.86
CA HIS A 2 -53.34 -15.88 3.95
C HIS A 2 -52.29 -14.92 4.53
N PHE A 3 -52.68 -13.90 5.27
CA PHE A 3 -51.77 -12.87 5.81
C PHE A 3 -50.79 -13.43 6.86
N SER A 4 -51.25 -14.29 7.76
CA SER A 4 -50.39 -14.94 8.77
C SER A 4 -49.37 -15.91 8.14
N ARG A 5 -49.73 -16.58 7.05
CA ARG A 5 -48.81 -17.46 6.30
C ARG A 5 -47.75 -16.67 5.58
N LEU A 6 -48.07 -15.51 5.01
CA LEU A 6 -47.13 -14.60 4.39
C LEU A 6 -46.09 -14.06 5.39
N ILE A 7 -46.55 -13.62 6.58
CA ILE A 7 -45.66 -13.17 7.65
C ILE A 7 -44.72 -14.28 8.11
N TYR A 8 -45.22 -15.50 8.26
CA TYR A 8 -44.41 -16.65 8.65
C TYR A 8 -43.33 -16.96 7.61
N ILE A 9 -43.68 -16.97 6.31
CA ILE A 9 -42.70 -17.17 5.21
C ILE A 9 -41.67 -16.05 5.20
N ALA A 10 -42.11 -14.79 5.29
CA ALA A 10 -41.21 -13.64 5.32
C ALA A 10 -40.20 -13.71 6.49
N ARG A 11 -40.69 -14.07 7.70
CA ARG A 11 -39.77 -14.28 8.86
C ARG A 11 -38.76 -15.37 8.60
N ARG A 12 -39.13 -16.50 8.02
CA ARG A 12 -38.21 -17.59 7.71
C ARG A 12 -37.17 -17.18 6.68
N VAL A 13 -37.58 -16.47 5.63
CA VAL A 13 -36.67 -15.93 4.60
C VAL A 13 -35.69 -14.94 5.23
N LEU A 14 -36.17 -14.00 6.05
CA LEU A 14 -35.29 -13.04 6.74
C LEU A 14 -34.32 -13.72 7.70
N THR A 15 -34.76 -14.72 8.46
CA THR A 15 -33.87 -15.49 9.34
C THR A 15 -32.82 -16.22 8.55
N PHE A 16 -33.18 -16.87 7.44
CA PHE A 16 -32.23 -17.53 6.55
C PHE A 16 -31.20 -16.57 5.98
N LEU A 17 -31.65 -15.41 5.48
CA LEU A 17 -30.74 -14.36 4.97
C LEU A 17 -29.81 -13.80 6.05
N ALA A 18 -30.32 -13.61 7.27
CA ALA A 18 -29.51 -13.16 8.40
C ALA A 18 -28.44 -14.20 8.78
N VAL A 19 -28.78 -15.48 8.81
CA VAL A 19 -27.80 -16.56 9.08
C VAL A 19 -26.75 -16.64 7.99
N LEU A 20 -27.16 -16.58 6.72
CA LEU A 20 -26.26 -16.59 5.58
C LEU A 20 -25.29 -15.39 5.62
N TYR A 21 -25.82 -14.19 5.86
CA TYR A 21 -25.00 -12.97 5.99
C TYR A 21 -24.02 -13.06 7.16
N THR A 22 -24.47 -13.56 8.32
CA THR A 22 -23.62 -13.75 9.49
C THR A 22 -22.50 -14.76 9.20
N GLY A 23 -22.81 -15.87 8.54
CA GLY A 23 -21.84 -16.86 8.12
C GLY A 23 -20.80 -16.27 7.15
N LEU A 24 -21.24 -15.48 6.17
CA LEU A 24 -20.36 -14.76 5.24
C LEU A 24 -19.47 -13.76 5.98
N ALA A 25 -20.04 -13.00 6.91
CA ALA A 25 -19.28 -12.02 7.70
C ALA A 25 -18.20 -12.71 8.57
N ILE A 26 -18.54 -13.82 9.24
CA ILE A 26 -17.59 -14.63 10.01
C ILE A 26 -16.48 -15.17 9.09
N TYR A 27 -16.83 -15.74 7.95
CA TYR A 27 -15.86 -16.23 6.97
C TYR A 27 -14.93 -15.11 6.51
N ALA A 28 -15.48 -13.96 6.11
CA ALA A 28 -14.70 -12.81 5.69
C ALA A 28 -13.78 -12.30 6.80
N TYR A 29 -14.21 -12.31 8.05
CA TYR A 29 -13.39 -11.85 9.17
C TYR A 29 -12.15 -12.73 9.40
N PHE A 30 -12.31 -14.06 9.38
CA PHE A 30 -11.24 -14.98 9.74
C PHE A 30 -10.37 -15.47 8.58
N PHE A 31 -10.89 -15.46 7.35
CA PHE A 31 -10.21 -16.12 6.21
C PHE A 31 -9.77 -15.17 5.09
N THR A 32 -10.13 -13.88 5.16
CA THR A 32 -9.81 -12.95 4.07
C THR A 32 -8.31 -12.73 3.91
N ASP A 33 -7.51 -12.72 4.99
CA ASP A 33 -6.07 -12.55 4.88
C ASP A 33 -5.44 -13.63 3.96
N ARG A 34 -5.90 -14.88 4.02
CA ARG A 34 -5.44 -15.95 3.12
C ARG A 34 -5.84 -15.78 1.66
N GLN A 35 -6.81 -14.91 1.38
CA GLN A 35 -7.24 -14.61 0.01
C GLN A 35 -6.58 -13.34 -0.53
N ILE A 36 -6.27 -12.39 0.36
CA ILE A 36 -5.56 -11.17 0.00
C ILE A 36 -4.09 -11.49 -0.30
N PHE A 37 -3.42 -12.24 0.58
CA PHE A 37 -2.00 -12.49 0.48
C PHE A 37 -1.72 -13.79 -0.26
N LEU A 38 -0.91 -13.70 -1.32
CA LEU A 38 -0.56 -14.83 -2.19
C LEU A 38 0.96 -14.97 -2.29
N PRO A 39 1.65 -15.30 -1.18
CA PRO A 39 3.08 -15.53 -1.23
C PRO A 39 3.41 -16.73 -2.12
N HIS A 40 4.46 -16.61 -2.90
CA HIS A 40 5.06 -17.67 -3.70
C HIS A 40 6.42 -18.10 -3.11
N PRO A 41 7.02 -19.20 -3.56
CA PRO A 41 8.39 -19.56 -3.18
C PRO A 41 9.34 -18.39 -3.52
N ALA A 42 10.30 -18.12 -2.62
CA ALA A 42 11.22 -16.99 -2.80
C ALA A 42 11.88 -16.99 -4.18
N SER A 43 11.82 -15.85 -4.88
CA SER A 43 12.43 -15.65 -6.20
C SER A 43 13.93 -15.37 -6.12
N TYR A 44 14.47 -15.20 -4.92
CA TYR A 44 15.87 -14.91 -4.65
C TYR A 44 16.46 -15.88 -3.60
N ARG A 45 17.79 -15.90 -3.51
CA ARG A 45 18.48 -16.72 -2.51
C ARG A 45 18.58 -15.98 -1.18
N ASP A 46 18.38 -16.71 -0.10
CA ASP A 46 18.65 -16.22 1.26
C ASP A 46 20.17 -16.17 1.48
N THR A 47 20.73 -14.96 1.43
CA THR A 47 22.16 -14.71 1.58
C THR A 47 22.46 -13.84 2.80
N SER A 48 23.73 -13.80 3.21
CA SER A 48 24.20 -12.95 4.30
C SER A 48 24.05 -11.44 4.05
N ASP A 49 23.81 -11.04 2.80
CA ASP A 49 23.68 -9.63 2.41
C ASP A 49 22.31 -9.07 2.72
N LEU A 50 21.33 -9.95 3.04
CA LEU A 50 20.01 -9.53 3.46
C LEU A 50 20.02 -8.97 4.87
N ILE A 51 19.37 -7.83 5.05
CA ILE A 51 19.09 -7.26 6.37
C ILE A 51 17.96 -8.10 7.02
N ARG A 52 18.17 -8.46 8.29
CA ARG A 52 17.14 -9.17 9.07
C ARG A 52 16.52 -8.24 10.10
N LEU A 53 15.30 -7.81 9.81
CA LEU A 53 14.50 -7.03 10.74
C LEU A 53 13.78 -7.96 11.72
N THR A 54 13.44 -7.43 12.88
CA THR A 54 12.52 -8.10 13.81
C THR A 54 11.24 -7.28 13.84
N SER A 55 10.17 -7.85 13.31
CA SER A 55 8.83 -7.27 13.40
C SER A 55 8.38 -7.18 14.87
N THR A 56 7.39 -6.35 15.16
CA THR A 56 6.85 -6.23 16.53
C THR A 56 6.26 -7.52 17.06
N SER A 57 5.87 -8.45 16.16
CA SER A 57 5.46 -9.82 16.49
C SER A 57 6.62 -10.72 16.92
N GLY A 58 7.88 -10.27 16.83
CA GLY A 58 9.09 -11.06 17.05
C GLY A 58 9.55 -11.87 15.83
N THR A 59 8.80 -11.87 14.75
CA THR A 59 9.13 -12.57 13.50
C THR A 59 10.29 -11.89 12.79
N LYS A 60 11.20 -12.68 12.20
CA LYS A 60 12.28 -12.18 11.35
C LYS A 60 11.77 -11.99 9.92
N ILE A 61 11.98 -10.81 9.38
CA ILE A 61 11.67 -10.46 8.00
C ILE A 61 12.92 -10.00 7.26
N SER A 62 12.92 -10.20 5.94
CA SER A 62 14.04 -9.89 5.06
C SER A 62 13.89 -8.49 4.50
N ALA A 63 15.00 -7.78 4.36
CA ALA A 63 15.02 -6.47 3.75
C ALA A 63 16.34 -6.27 2.98
N VAL A 64 16.32 -5.31 2.05
CA VAL A 64 17.50 -4.84 1.32
C VAL A 64 17.61 -3.33 1.47
N TYR A 65 18.85 -2.86 1.53
CA TYR A 65 19.17 -1.44 1.44
C TYR A 65 20.08 -1.19 0.25
N LEU A 66 19.61 -0.41 -0.71
CA LEU A 66 20.34 0.01 -1.89
C LEU A 66 20.68 1.50 -1.76
N PRO A 67 21.83 1.85 -1.17
CA PRO A 67 22.20 3.24 -0.98
C PRO A 67 22.55 3.92 -2.31
N ASN A 68 22.24 5.22 -2.38
CA ASN A 68 22.74 6.13 -3.41
C ASN A 68 23.31 7.36 -2.70
N ALA A 69 24.61 7.58 -2.84
CA ALA A 69 25.33 8.65 -2.14
C ALA A 69 24.85 10.08 -2.50
N SER A 70 24.21 10.24 -3.67
CA SER A 70 23.64 11.51 -4.11
C SER A 70 22.16 11.67 -3.75
N ALA A 71 21.52 10.63 -3.20
CA ALA A 71 20.11 10.65 -2.89
C ALA A 71 19.80 11.60 -1.71
N ARG A 72 18.78 12.43 -1.90
CA ARG A 72 18.19 13.23 -0.83
C ARG A 72 17.15 12.47 -0.02
N PHE A 73 16.49 11.52 -0.66
CA PHE A 73 15.40 10.74 -0.05
C PHE A 73 15.68 9.24 -0.15
N THR A 74 15.27 8.53 0.88
CA THR A 74 15.18 7.08 0.89
C THR A 74 13.72 6.68 0.68
N LEU A 75 13.45 5.88 -0.35
CA LEU A 75 12.14 5.25 -0.54
C LEU A 75 12.05 4.04 0.39
N LEU A 76 11.08 4.05 1.29
CA LEU A 76 10.65 2.88 2.05
C LEU A 76 9.57 2.18 1.23
N VAL A 77 9.87 0.98 0.71
CA VAL A 77 9.06 0.31 -0.30
C VAL A 77 8.28 -0.86 0.26
N SER A 78 6.95 -0.76 0.18
CA SER A 78 5.98 -1.82 0.46
C SER A 78 5.44 -2.35 -0.86
N HIS A 79 5.79 -3.61 -1.15
CA HIS A 79 5.53 -4.25 -2.44
C HIS A 79 4.06 -4.65 -2.65
N GLY A 80 3.71 -5.03 -3.87
CA GLY A 80 2.40 -5.55 -4.21
C GLY A 80 2.20 -6.99 -3.76
N ASN A 81 1.03 -7.53 -4.06
CA ASN A 81 0.74 -8.93 -3.80
C ASN A 81 1.45 -9.82 -4.82
N ALA A 82 1.76 -11.06 -4.42
CA ALA A 82 2.41 -12.07 -5.25
C ALA A 82 3.74 -11.62 -5.91
N GLU A 83 4.51 -10.77 -5.21
CA GLU A 83 5.88 -10.41 -5.58
C GLU A 83 6.75 -10.33 -4.31
N ASP A 84 8.06 -10.48 -4.45
CA ASP A 84 9.04 -10.37 -3.38
C ASP A 84 10.24 -9.50 -3.80
N LEU A 85 11.24 -9.37 -2.94
CA LEU A 85 12.43 -8.54 -3.19
C LEU A 85 13.18 -8.93 -4.47
N GLY A 86 13.16 -10.21 -4.86
CA GLY A 86 13.81 -10.67 -6.09
C GLY A 86 13.07 -10.20 -7.34
N ASP A 87 11.75 -10.32 -7.35
CA ASP A 87 10.91 -9.83 -8.46
C ASP A 87 11.04 -8.32 -8.64
N LEU A 88 11.18 -7.60 -7.52
CA LEU A 88 11.30 -6.14 -7.53
C LEU A 88 12.68 -5.63 -7.90
N HIS A 89 13.73 -6.47 -7.89
CA HIS A 89 15.12 -6.03 -7.99
C HIS A 89 15.37 -5.05 -9.15
N GLY A 90 14.85 -5.37 -10.34
CA GLY A 90 15.00 -4.50 -11.51
C GLY A 90 14.37 -3.11 -11.33
N TRP A 91 13.17 -3.06 -10.74
CA TRP A 91 12.49 -1.79 -10.46
C TRP A 91 13.19 -0.97 -9.37
N LEU A 92 13.61 -1.62 -8.29
CA LEU A 92 14.34 -0.97 -7.19
C LEU A 92 15.66 -0.36 -7.68
N GLU A 93 16.36 -1.06 -8.56
CA GLU A 93 17.62 -0.57 -9.14
C GLU A 93 17.38 0.63 -10.08
N GLN A 94 16.31 0.63 -10.88
CA GLN A 94 15.93 1.78 -11.69
C GLN A 94 15.63 3.02 -10.81
N LEU A 95 14.91 2.84 -9.69
CA LEU A 95 14.63 3.92 -8.75
C LEU A 95 15.92 4.42 -8.07
N ARG A 96 16.86 3.49 -7.75
CA ARG A 96 18.16 3.87 -7.21
C ARG A 96 18.95 4.71 -8.21
N GLN A 97 18.99 4.30 -9.47
CA GLN A 97 19.66 5.05 -10.55
C GLN A 97 18.97 6.39 -10.82
N ALA A 98 17.68 6.49 -10.55
CA ALA A 98 16.94 7.74 -10.66
C ALA A 98 17.20 8.75 -9.53
N GLY A 99 18.07 8.42 -8.57
CA GLY A 99 18.52 9.35 -7.53
C GLY A 99 17.88 9.13 -6.15
N PHE A 100 17.28 7.97 -5.90
CA PHE A 100 16.78 7.60 -4.59
C PHE A 100 17.71 6.57 -3.90
N SER A 101 17.82 6.61 -2.58
CA SER A 101 18.19 5.42 -1.81
C SER A 101 16.94 4.57 -1.62
N ILE A 102 17.09 3.24 -1.59
CA ILE A 102 15.95 2.32 -1.51
C ILE A 102 16.10 1.45 -0.28
N PHE A 103 15.03 1.37 0.51
CA PHE A 103 14.88 0.36 1.55
C PHE A 103 13.60 -0.42 1.26
N ALA A 104 13.73 -1.68 0.92
CA ALA A 104 12.61 -2.56 0.61
C ALA A 104 12.65 -3.79 1.52
N TYR A 105 11.49 -4.36 1.83
CA TYR A 105 11.39 -5.50 2.71
C TYR A 105 10.27 -6.45 2.23
N ASP A 106 10.41 -7.73 2.58
CA ASP A 106 9.37 -8.73 2.38
C ASP A 106 8.49 -8.83 3.62
N TYR A 107 7.19 -8.87 3.42
CA TYR A 107 6.23 -9.12 4.49
C TYR A 107 6.44 -10.50 5.12
N GLN A 108 5.95 -10.67 6.34
CA GLN A 108 5.87 -12.01 6.93
C GLN A 108 5.23 -13.00 5.97
N GLY A 109 5.92 -14.14 5.73
CA GLY A 109 5.49 -15.19 4.82
C GLY A 109 5.86 -15.00 3.35
N TYR A 110 6.48 -13.86 2.98
CA TYR A 110 6.97 -13.60 1.62
C TYR A 110 8.49 -13.77 1.53
N GLY A 111 8.99 -14.12 0.36
CA GLY A 111 10.40 -14.28 0.08
C GLY A 111 11.09 -15.16 1.12
N ALA A 112 12.17 -14.64 1.74
CA ALA A 112 12.88 -15.31 2.83
C ALA A 112 12.45 -14.85 4.23
N SER A 113 11.33 -14.13 4.35
CA SER A 113 10.72 -13.74 5.63
C SER A 113 9.99 -14.90 6.29
N GLY A 114 10.10 -15.00 7.62
CA GLY A 114 9.34 -15.97 8.40
C GLY A 114 7.87 -15.57 8.61
N GLY A 115 7.12 -16.42 9.30
CA GLY A 115 5.75 -16.13 9.73
C GLY A 115 4.70 -16.33 8.64
N THR A 116 3.57 -15.65 8.78
CA THR A 116 2.44 -15.68 7.85
C THR A 116 1.87 -14.27 7.68
N PRO A 117 1.46 -13.88 6.47
CA PRO A 117 0.95 -12.54 6.24
C PRO A 117 -0.46 -12.36 6.82
N SER A 118 -0.71 -11.16 7.31
CA SER A 118 -2.03 -10.65 7.67
C SER A 118 -1.98 -9.12 7.63
N GLU A 119 -3.12 -8.45 7.58
CA GLU A 119 -3.16 -6.98 7.64
C GLU A 119 -2.33 -6.45 8.83
N LYS A 120 -2.54 -7.01 10.02
CA LYS A 120 -1.78 -6.60 11.20
C LYS A 120 -0.28 -6.84 11.06
N HIS A 121 0.12 -7.99 10.52
CA HIS A 121 1.54 -8.33 10.39
C HIS A 121 2.26 -7.43 9.40
N VAL A 122 1.65 -7.08 8.26
CA VAL A 122 2.30 -6.19 7.29
C VAL A 122 2.38 -4.74 7.80
N ASP A 123 1.42 -4.30 8.62
CA ASP A 123 1.51 -3.01 9.32
C ASP A 123 2.67 -3.02 10.35
N ASP A 124 2.82 -4.11 11.09
CA ASP A 124 3.92 -4.31 12.05
C ASP A 124 5.30 -4.37 11.33
N ASP A 125 5.36 -5.00 10.15
CA ASP A 125 6.56 -5.11 9.33
C ASP A 125 6.99 -3.74 8.76
N GLU A 126 6.04 -2.94 8.29
CA GLU A 126 6.26 -1.56 7.85
C GLU A 126 6.84 -0.69 8.98
N LEU A 127 6.27 -0.80 10.18
CA LEU A 127 6.80 -0.09 11.35
C LEU A 127 8.22 -0.54 11.71
N ALA A 128 8.52 -1.83 11.63
CA ALA A 128 9.87 -2.35 11.89
C ALA A 128 10.88 -1.84 10.86
N ALA A 129 10.49 -1.78 9.58
CA ALA A 129 11.32 -1.23 8.51
C ALA A 129 11.58 0.27 8.70
N TYR A 130 10.56 1.05 9.05
CA TYR A 130 10.70 2.47 9.40
C TYR A 130 11.60 2.70 10.63
N ASP A 131 11.41 1.91 11.69
CA ASP A 131 12.23 1.98 12.90
C ASP A 131 13.69 1.62 12.62
N TYR A 132 13.95 0.66 11.72
CA TYR A 132 15.31 0.33 11.28
C TYR A 132 15.96 1.50 10.53
N LEU A 133 15.25 2.10 9.56
CA LEU A 133 15.73 3.27 8.85
C LEU A 133 16.09 4.42 9.81
N THR A 134 15.21 4.72 10.74
CA THR A 134 15.39 5.89 11.61
C THR A 134 16.38 5.65 12.75
N ARG A 135 16.42 4.45 13.33
CA ARG A 135 17.22 4.15 14.53
C ARG A 135 18.55 3.48 14.22
N GLN A 136 18.64 2.64 13.18
CA GLN A 136 19.87 1.92 12.84
C GLN A 136 20.63 2.60 11.70
N LEU A 137 19.94 3.02 10.65
CA LEU A 137 20.56 3.76 9.54
C LEU A 137 20.59 5.27 9.78
N HIS A 138 20.01 5.76 10.88
CA HIS A 138 19.94 7.17 11.25
C HIS A 138 19.39 8.08 10.16
N THR A 139 18.51 7.55 9.30
CA THR A 139 17.84 8.32 8.24
C THR A 139 16.80 9.25 8.88
N PRO A 140 16.91 10.57 8.72
CA PRO A 140 15.90 11.50 9.25
C PRO A 140 14.52 11.21 8.66
N ALA A 141 13.47 11.29 9.45
CA ALA A 141 12.08 11.11 8.99
C ALA A 141 11.72 12.05 7.82
N SER A 142 12.31 13.25 7.80
CA SER A 142 12.16 14.23 6.71
C SER A 142 12.89 13.84 5.41
N GLN A 143 13.59 12.72 5.40
CA GLN A 143 14.24 12.15 4.22
C GLN A 143 13.64 10.78 3.82
N ILE A 144 12.60 10.32 4.51
CA ILE A 144 11.91 9.06 4.19
C ILE A 144 10.66 9.38 3.39
N VAL A 145 10.57 8.86 2.17
CA VAL A 145 9.36 8.85 1.35
C VAL A 145 8.83 7.43 1.33
N VAL A 146 7.62 7.24 1.80
CA VAL A 146 6.99 5.92 1.82
C VAL A 146 6.39 5.63 0.45
N TYR A 147 6.66 4.44 -0.08
CA TYR A 147 6.14 3.99 -1.36
C TYR A 147 5.34 2.70 -1.18
N GLY A 148 4.07 2.71 -1.58
CA GLY A 148 3.20 1.54 -1.52
C GLY A 148 2.61 1.19 -2.87
N LYS A 149 2.80 -0.07 -3.32
CA LYS A 149 2.22 -0.60 -4.56
C LYS A 149 1.05 -1.53 -4.26
N SER A 150 -0.11 -1.30 -4.89
CA SER A 150 -1.28 -2.19 -4.79
C SER A 150 -1.68 -2.43 -3.32
N VAL A 151 -1.66 -3.68 -2.83
CA VAL A 151 -1.88 -4.01 -1.41
C VAL A 151 -0.90 -3.31 -0.47
N GLY A 152 0.34 -3.08 -0.91
CA GLY A 152 1.35 -2.32 -0.15
C GLY A 152 0.97 -0.87 0.12
N SER A 153 -0.06 -0.34 -0.55
CA SER A 153 -0.67 0.94 -0.17
C SER A 153 -1.30 0.92 1.23
N GLY A 154 -1.69 -0.27 1.73
CA GLY A 154 -2.22 -0.44 3.08
C GLY A 154 -1.22 -0.04 4.16
N PRO A 155 -0.12 -0.80 4.34
CA PRO A 155 0.90 -0.48 5.32
C PRO A 155 1.54 0.90 5.08
N ALA A 156 1.72 1.33 3.82
CA ALA A 156 2.26 2.65 3.50
C ALA A 156 1.38 3.80 4.03
N VAL A 157 0.08 3.74 3.83
CA VAL A 157 -0.90 4.71 4.37
C VAL A 157 -0.97 4.59 5.90
N TYR A 158 -0.95 3.37 6.43
CA TYR A 158 -0.94 3.12 7.87
C TYR A 158 0.24 3.81 8.56
N LEU A 159 1.45 3.66 8.01
CA LEU A 159 2.66 4.31 8.52
C LEU A 159 2.54 5.84 8.43
N ALA A 160 2.24 6.37 7.24
CA ALA A 160 2.19 7.81 7.00
C ALA A 160 1.12 8.54 7.84
N ALA A 161 0.06 7.83 8.24
CA ALA A 161 -0.96 8.35 9.15
C ALA A 161 -0.51 8.39 10.63
N ARG A 162 0.61 7.73 11.00
CA ARG A 162 1.05 7.54 12.41
C ARG A 162 2.47 8.02 12.70
N ARG A 163 3.31 8.16 11.69
CA ARG A 163 4.72 8.54 11.82
C ARG A 163 5.04 9.71 10.89
N PRO A 164 5.96 10.60 11.28
CA PRO A 164 6.44 11.63 10.39
C PRO A 164 7.22 11.00 9.23
N VAL A 165 6.92 11.44 8.02
CA VAL A 165 7.63 11.08 6.79
C VAL A 165 7.66 12.28 5.85
N ALA A 166 8.61 12.31 4.91
CA ALA A 166 8.74 13.40 3.95
C ALA A 166 7.58 13.44 2.95
N GLY A 167 7.11 12.29 2.51
CA GLY A 167 6.05 12.16 1.52
C GLY A 167 5.53 10.73 1.40
N LEU A 168 4.41 10.57 0.72
CA LEU A 168 3.77 9.29 0.44
C LEU A 168 3.53 9.14 -1.05
N ILE A 169 4.03 8.06 -1.65
CA ILE A 169 3.79 7.69 -3.05
C ILE A 169 2.97 6.41 -3.07
N LEU A 170 1.84 6.44 -3.74
CA LEU A 170 0.95 5.29 -3.89
C LEU A 170 0.81 4.93 -5.37
N ARG A 171 1.17 3.70 -5.72
CA ARG A 171 1.03 3.17 -7.08
C ARG A 171 -0.06 2.13 -7.14
N SER A 172 -1.06 2.34 -8.01
CA SER A 172 -2.26 1.51 -8.14
C SER A 172 -2.88 1.14 -6.79
N PRO A 173 -3.11 2.14 -5.89
CA PRO A 173 -3.51 1.88 -4.52
C PRO A 173 -4.93 1.34 -4.40
N ILE A 174 -5.17 0.52 -3.38
CA ILE A 174 -6.51 0.08 -3.00
C ILE A 174 -7.19 1.10 -2.07
N LEU A 175 -8.47 1.37 -2.28
CA LEU A 175 -9.28 2.15 -1.33
C LEU A 175 -9.48 1.37 -0.03
N SER A 176 -9.72 0.09 -0.18
CA SER A 176 -9.69 -0.98 0.82
C SER A 176 -9.72 -2.33 0.10
N ALA A 177 -9.35 -3.42 0.77
CA ALA A 177 -9.28 -4.73 0.12
C ALA A 177 -10.66 -5.22 -0.35
N PHE A 178 -11.71 -5.08 0.48
CA PHE A 178 -13.04 -5.55 0.08
C PHE A 178 -13.63 -4.75 -1.08
N ARG A 179 -13.26 -3.46 -1.22
CA ARG A 179 -13.74 -2.62 -2.32
C ARG A 179 -13.17 -3.00 -3.68
N VAL A 180 -12.04 -3.68 -3.72
CA VAL A 180 -11.51 -4.27 -4.97
C VAL A 180 -12.53 -5.24 -5.57
N VAL A 181 -13.20 -6.02 -4.72
CA VAL A 181 -14.16 -7.05 -5.14
C VAL A 181 -15.60 -6.53 -5.18
N THR A 182 -16.04 -5.83 -4.13
CA THR A 182 -17.48 -5.55 -3.90
C THR A 182 -17.94 -4.18 -4.37
N ARG A 183 -17.03 -3.25 -4.63
CA ARG A 183 -17.27 -1.83 -4.98
C ARG A 183 -18.10 -1.04 -3.94
N VAL A 184 -18.94 -1.69 -3.16
CA VAL A 184 -19.79 -1.11 -2.12
C VAL A 184 -19.55 -1.79 -0.77
N PRO A 185 -19.83 -1.12 0.39
CA PRO A 185 -19.62 -1.71 1.70
C PRO A 185 -20.73 -2.75 1.97
N LEU A 186 -20.40 -4.02 1.87
CA LEU A 186 -21.31 -5.12 2.19
C LEU A 186 -21.16 -5.60 3.63
N LEU A 187 -20.00 -5.37 4.26
CA LEU A 187 -19.70 -5.80 5.62
C LEU A 187 -19.45 -4.59 6.53
N PRO A 188 -19.70 -4.70 7.85
CA PRO A 188 -19.50 -3.61 8.81
C PRO A 188 -18.00 -3.36 9.12
N PHE A 189 -17.12 -4.16 8.56
CA PHE A 189 -15.66 -4.05 8.64
C PHE A 189 -15.04 -4.16 7.25
N ASP A 190 -13.76 -3.83 7.14
CA ASP A 190 -12.98 -3.90 5.91
C ASP A 190 -11.51 -4.20 6.25
N LYS A 191 -10.72 -4.57 5.27
CA LYS A 191 -9.28 -4.77 5.37
C LYS A 191 -8.57 -3.65 4.63
N PHE A 192 -7.46 -3.15 5.21
CA PHE A 192 -6.73 -2.00 4.67
C PHE A 192 -7.64 -0.82 4.34
N PRO A 193 -8.40 -0.28 5.30
CA PRO A 193 -9.37 0.79 5.05
C PRO A 193 -8.66 2.13 4.82
N ASN A 194 -7.86 2.25 3.74
CA ASN A 194 -7.08 3.43 3.41
C ASN A 194 -7.95 4.70 3.34
N TYR A 195 -9.22 4.57 2.94
CA TYR A 195 -10.17 5.67 2.94
C TYR A 195 -10.44 6.28 4.32
N LYS A 196 -10.24 5.52 5.42
CA LYS A 196 -10.37 6.03 6.79
C LYS A 196 -9.09 6.69 7.30
N GLU A 197 -7.94 6.25 6.77
CA GLU A 197 -6.62 6.66 7.22
C GLU A 197 -6.07 7.85 6.43
N MET A 198 -6.41 7.98 5.14
CA MET A 198 -5.86 9.00 4.24
C MET A 198 -6.04 10.43 4.78
N GLY A 199 -7.17 10.74 5.41
CA GLY A 199 -7.39 12.05 6.04
C GLY A 199 -6.47 12.37 7.22
N LYS A 200 -5.75 11.36 7.77
CA LYS A 200 -4.77 11.50 8.86
C LYS A 200 -3.33 11.65 8.34
N VAL A 201 -3.11 11.46 7.04
CA VAL A 201 -1.80 11.67 6.41
C VAL A 201 -1.54 13.16 6.30
N HIS A 202 -0.42 13.62 6.86
CA HIS A 202 -0.06 15.04 6.93
C HIS A 202 1.06 15.44 5.96
N CYS A 203 1.76 14.46 5.38
CA CYS A 203 2.77 14.72 4.36
C CYS A 203 2.15 14.89 2.97
N PRO A 204 2.87 15.47 2.01
CA PRO A 204 2.48 15.47 0.60
C PRO A 204 2.25 14.05 0.06
N VAL A 205 1.28 13.91 -0.86
CA VAL A 205 0.89 12.61 -1.42
C VAL A 205 0.97 12.66 -2.95
N LEU A 206 1.58 11.63 -3.55
CA LEU A 206 1.54 11.37 -4.98
C LEU A 206 0.79 10.06 -5.24
N ILE A 207 -0.20 10.07 -6.12
CA ILE A 207 -0.90 8.87 -6.58
C ILE A 207 -0.59 8.63 -8.06
N ILE A 208 -0.13 7.43 -8.39
CA ILE A 208 0.12 6.95 -9.75
C ILE A 208 -0.82 5.78 -10.02
N HIS A 209 -1.61 5.84 -11.12
CA HIS A 209 -2.60 4.80 -11.42
C HIS A 209 -2.87 4.70 -12.92
N GLY A 210 -3.01 3.48 -13.43
CA GLY A 210 -3.42 3.22 -14.81
C GLY A 210 -4.92 3.43 -14.98
N THR A 211 -5.33 4.09 -16.09
CA THR A 211 -6.76 4.39 -16.32
C THR A 211 -7.56 3.16 -16.76
N ALA A 212 -6.90 2.13 -17.29
CA ALA A 212 -7.51 0.88 -17.70
C ALA A 212 -7.31 -0.27 -16.71
N ASP A 213 -6.86 0.02 -15.47
CA ASP A 213 -6.62 -0.96 -14.42
C ASP A 213 -7.90 -1.78 -14.11
N GLN A 214 -7.85 -3.07 -14.48
CA GLN A 214 -8.99 -3.98 -14.32
C GLN A 214 -8.96 -4.70 -12.97
N LEU A 215 -7.80 -4.82 -12.33
CA LEU A 215 -7.66 -5.46 -11.03
C LEU A 215 -8.06 -4.52 -9.90
N VAL A 216 -7.46 -3.32 -9.90
CA VAL A 216 -7.80 -2.24 -8.96
C VAL A 216 -8.27 -1.03 -9.78
N PRO A 217 -9.56 -0.92 -10.10
CA PRO A 217 -10.06 0.14 -10.96
C PRO A 217 -9.62 1.53 -10.52
N VAL A 218 -9.28 2.39 -11.47
CA VAL A 218 -8.68 3.73 -11.23
C VAL A 218 -9.43 4.59 -10.22
N TRP A 219 -10.75 4.39 -10.07
CA TRP A 219 -11.55 5.13 -9.09
C TRP A 219 -11.09 4.93 -7.63
N HIS A 220 -10.36 3.83 -7.31
CA HIS A 220 -9.72 3.63 -6.01
C HIS A 220 -8.69 4.73 -5.75
N GLY A 221 -7.77 4.93 -6.69
CA GLY A 221 -6.76 6.00 -6.62
C GLY A 221 -7.39 7.38 -6.62
N GLN A 222 -8.40 7.61 -7.47
CA GLN A 222 -9.12 8.90 -7.53
C GLN A 222 -9.79 9.24 -6.20
N LYS A 223 -10.45 8.27 -5.55
CA LYS A 223 -11.06 8.48 -4.22
C LYS A 223 -10.03 8.75 -3.14
N LEU A 224 -8.88 8.06 -3.14
CA LEU A 224 -7.79 8.35 -2.21
C LEU A 224 -7.19 9.73 -2.47
N TYR A 225 -7.05 10.12 -3.74
CA TYR A 225 -6.63 11.48 -4.10
C TYR A 225 -7.60 12.53 -3.55
N ASP A 226 -8.91 12.34 -3.70
CA ASP A 226 -9.92 13.27 -3.18
C ASP A 226 -9.78 13.44 -1.65
N LEU A 227 -9.53 12.34 -0.93
CA LEU A 227 -9.40 12.30 0.53
C LEU A 227 -8.06 12.84 1.05
N ALA A 228 -7.02 12.82 0.22
CA ALA A 228 -5.69 13.31 0.60
C ALA A 228 -5.70 14.82 0.83
N ARG A 229 -4.91 15.26 1.84
CA ARG A 229 -4.71 16.69 2.11
C ARG A 229 -3.77 17.32 1.07
N GLN A 230 -3.81 18.64 0.95
CA GLN A 230 -2.82 19.39 0.17
C GLN A 230 -1.48 19.45 0.93
N PRO A 231 -0.33 19.45 0.21
CA PRO A 231 -0.22 19.32 -1.23
C PRO A 231 -0.39 17.86 -1.70
N LYS A 232 -1.08 17.65 -2.82
CA LYS A 232 -1.31 16.34 -3.42
C LYS A 232 -1.13 16.38 -4.93
N TYR A 233 -0.62 15.30 -5.48
CA TYR A 233 -0.24 15.15 -6.87
C TYR A 233 -0.80 13.85 -7.44
N SER A 234 -1.00 13.77 -8.75
CA SER A 234 -1.42 12.54 -9.40
C SER A 234 -0.79 12.36 -10.77
N LEU A 235 -0.58 11.12 -11.16
CA LEU A 235 -0.27 10.68 -12.49
C LEU A 235 -1.27 9.59 -12.90
N TRP A 236 -2.21 9.94 -13.76
CA TRP A 236 -3.12 8.99 -14.40
C TRP A 236 -2.48 8.56 -15.71
N VAL A 237 -2.12 7.26 -15.83
CA VAL A 237 -1.45 6.72 -17.01
C VAL A 237 -2.53 6.17 -17.94
N GLU A 238 -2.77 6.88 -19.05
CA GLU A 238 -3.81 6.53 -20.00
C GLU A 238 -3.56 5.16 -20.61
N GLY A 239 -4.59 4.31 -20.61
CA GLY A 239 -4.59 2.97 -21.20
C GLY A 239 -3.82 1.90 -20.44
N ALA A 240 -3.06 2.24 -19.40
CA ALA A 240 -2.31 1.26 -18.62
C ALA A 240 -3.21 0.46 -17.68
N ASP A 241 -2.96 -0.85 -17.60
CA ASP A 241 -3.56 -1.77 -16.64
C ASP A 241 -2.68 -1.87 -15.37
N HIS A 242 -3.06 -2.76 -14.43
CA HIS A 242 -2.43 -2.92 -13.12
C HIS A 242 -0.95 -3.32 -13.20
N ASN A 243 -0.62 -4.27 -14.07
CA ASN A 243 0.67 -4.93 -14.15
C ASN A 243 1.56 -4.43 -15.30
N ASP A 244 1.06 -3.58 -16.18
CA ASP A 244 1.80 -3.07 -17.35
C ASP A 244 2.19 -1.59 -17.25
N LEU A 245 1.96 -0.98 -16.11
CA LEU A 245 2.31 0.43 -15.85
C LEU A 245 3.78 0.76 -16.18
N GLU A 246 4.69 -0.19 -15.95
CA GLU A 246 6.09 -0.05 -16.32
C GLU A 246 6.24 0.00 -17.85
N ASP A 247 5.59 -0.89 -18.58
CA ASP A 247 5.69 -0.95 -20.04
C ASP A 247 5.17 0.32 -20.70
N PHE A 248 4.08 0.87 -20.15
CA PHE A 248 3.44 2.09 -20.66
C PHE A 248 4.17 3.38 -20.32
N ALA A 249 4.77 3.48 -19.16
CA ALA A 249 5.17 4.78 -18.65
C ALA A 249 6.33 4.80 -17.64
N THR A 250 7.29 3.88 -17.68
CA THR A 250 8.42 3.82 -16.75
C THR A 250 9.12 5.18 -16.58
N ALA A 251 9.58 5.78 -17.66
CA ALA A 251 10.28 7.05 -17.62
C ALA A 251 9.40 8.19 -17.07
N LYS A 252 8.12 8.19 -17.41
CA LYS A 252 7.15 9.19 -16.94
C LYS A 252 6.86 9.03 -15.44
N GLN A 253 6.74 7.79 -14.96
CA GLN A 253 6.57 7.51 -13.52
C GLN A 253 7.79 8.01 -12.74
N ILE A 254 9.00 7.59 -13.14
CA ILE A 254 10.25 7.99 -12.49
C ILE A 254 10.37 9.52 -12.49
N ARG A 255 10.14 10.17 -13.63
CA ARG A 255 10.19 11.64 -13.72
C ARG A 255 9.18 12.30 -12.79
N THR A 256 7.98 11.78 -12.71
CA THR A 256 6.95 12.30 -11.80
C THR A 256 7.34 12.15 -10.33
N MET A 257 7.94 11.00 -9.96
CA MET A 257 8.46 10.77 -8.61
C MET A 257 9.62 11.73 -8.27
N GLN A 258 10.52 12.01 -9.22
CA GLN A 258 11.59 12.99 -9.05
C GLN A 258 11.03 14.41 -8.83
N VAL A 259 10.07 14.85 -9.67
CA VAL A 259 9.40 16.15 -9.52
C VAL A 259 8.68 16.25 -8.18
N PHE A 260 8.01 15.17 -7.76
CA PHE A 260 7.40 15.10 -6.44
C PHE A 260 8.44 15.24 -5.33
N ALA A 261 9.55 14.50 -5.40
CA ALA A 261 10.63 14.57 -4.42
C ALA A 261 11.25 15.99 -4.35
N ASP A 262 11.45 16.64 -5.50
CA ASP A 262 11.93 18.04 -5.54
C ASP A 262 10.94 19.00 -4.85
N SER A 263 9.65 18.77 -4.96
CA SER A 263 8.63 19.59 -4.29
C SER A 263 8.64 19.48 -2.77
N LEU A 264 9.20 18.39 -2.22
CA LEU A 264 9.32 18.19 -0.76
C LEU A 264 10.42 19.05 -0.13
N ILE A 265 11.33 19.59 -0.95
CA ILE A 265 12.47 20.37 -0.49
C ILE A 265 12.12 21.87 -0.45
N THR A 266 11.32 22.30 -1.42
CA THR A 266 10.91 23.69 -1.54
C THR A 266 9.56 23.87 -0.85
N PRO A 267 9.46 24.70 0.22
CA PRO A 267 8.14 25.02 0.77
C PRO A 267 7.27 25.53 -0.38
N ALA A 268 6.08 24.93 -0.54
CA ALA A 268 5.12 25.42 -1.50
C ALA A 268 4.89 26.91 -1.25
N THR A 269 5.35 27.77 -2.15
CA THR A 269 4.97 29.17 -2.15
C THR A 269 3.45 29.19 -2.29
N PRO A 270 2.70 29.77 -1.33
CA PRO A 270 1.25 29.83 -1.48
C PRO A 270 0.94 30.53 -2.80
N PRO A 271 -0.07 30.08 -3.55
CA PRO A 271 -0.48 30.78 -4.76
C PRO A 271 -0.79 32.24 -4.44
N PRO A 272 -0.43 33.20 -5.31
CA PRO A 272 -0.72 34.60 -5.08
C PRO A 272 -2.23 34.76 -4.84
N VAL A 273 -2.57 35.41 -3.72
CA VAL A 273 -3.96 35.78 -3.43
C VAL A 273 -4.42 36.71 -4.54
N PRO A 274 -5.48 36.42 -5.30
CA PRO A 274 -6.02 37.36 -6.28
C PRO A 274 -6.50 38.60 -5.52
N HIS A 275 -5.99 39.76 -5.92
CA HIS A 275 -6.48 41.07 -5.45
C HIS A 275 -7.81 41.39 -6.12
#